data_5ec9f62ce7b307f19c8261dc1a3035ef
#
_entry.id   5ec9f62ce7b307f19c8261dc1a3035ef
#
_cell.length_a   1.000
_cell.length_b   1.000
_cell.length_c   1.000
_cell.angle_alpha   90.00
_cell.angle_beta   90.00
_cell.angle_gamma   90.00
#
_symmetry.space_group_name_H-M   'P 1'
#
loop_
_entity.id
_entity.type
_entity.pdbx_description
1 polymer ?
#
loop_
_entity_poly.entity_id
_entity_poly.type
_entity_poly.pdbx_seq_one_letter_code
_entity_poly.pdbx_strand_id
1 'polypeptide(L)'
;MDIDKDEIIRLCEEYGGEWGINHTRRILHLITLIAGGKQYDIEAVWLAAHLHDWGGYPKWAKPGVDHAVRSAEVAEGFLSERGCPKATIDLILECIRSHHTGDPARSLEAILLSDADGLDFLGTVGVLRDFSKAPLDLRGGYNAAKKRREVIPKLLCLEESKDLAAARLMEMDELLTAFERGTFGYF
;
A
#
# COMPACT_ATOMS: atom_id res chain seq x y z
N MET A 1 1.93 12.53 -22.75
CA MET A 1 1.22 12.77 -21.48
C MET A 1 2.03 13.77 -20.68
N ASP A 2 1.43 14.87 -20.30
CA ASP A 2 2.15 15.94 -19.57
C ASP A 2 1.58 15.99 -18.13
N ILE A 3 1.91 14.94 -17.36
CA ILE A 3 1.55 14.88 -15.94
C ILE A 3 2.73 15.38 -15.13
N ASP A 4 2.50 16.47 -14.42
CA ASP A 4 3.48 17.03 -13.47
C ASP A 4 3.62 16.09 -12.25
N LYS A 5 4.71 15.29 -12.26
CA LYS A 5 5.02 14.36 -11.15
C LYS A 5 5.32 15.09 -9.84
N ASP A 6 5.88 16.29 -9.91
CA ASP A 6 6.17 17.09 -8.72
C ASP A 6 4.88 17.62 -8.09
N GLU A 7 3.85 17.92 -8.90
CA GLU A 7 2.51 18.23 -8.38
C GLU A 7 1.95 17.05 -7.58
N ILE A 8 2.01 15.84 -8.12
CA ILE A 8 1.49 14.65 -7.44
C ILE A 8 2.23 14.39 -6.13
N ILE A 9 3.57 14.49 -6.13
CA ILE A 9 4.36 14.34 -4.91
C ILE A 9 3.96 15.38 -3.87
N ARG A 10 3.85 16.66 -4.26
CA ARG A 10 3.41 17.73 -3.35
C ARG A 10 2.02 17.46 -2.76
N LEU A 11 1.07 16.98 -3.57
CA LEU A 11 -0.27 16.63 -3.10
C LEU A 11 -0.24 15.45 -2.11
N CYS A 12 0.61 14.44 -2.35
CA CYS A 12 0.81 13.34 -1.40
C CYS A 12 1.43 13.83 -0.08
N GLU A 13 2.40 14.74 -0.14
CA GLU A 13 3.03 15.32 1.05
C GLU A 13 2.06 16.24 1.82
N GLU A 14 1.30 17.07 1.12
CA GLU A 14 0.36 18.03 1.74
C GLU A 14 -0.81 17.30 2.43
N TYR A 15 -1.41 16.30 1.78
CA TYR A 15 -2.64 15.69 2.27
C TYR A 15 -2.46 14.33 2.93
N GLY A 16 -1.41 13.59 2.58
CA GLY A 16 -1.02 12.31 3.19
C GLY A 16 0.04 12.45 4.28
N GLY A 17 0.73 13.61 4.33
CA GLY A 17 1.84 13.88 5.24
C GLY A 17 3.00 12.91 5.04
N GLU A 18 3.95 12.92 5.99
CA GLU A 18 5.10 12.00 5.96
C GLU A 18 4.68 10.53 5.98
N TRP A 19 3.57 10.22 6.62
CA TRP A 19 3.02 8.88 6.64
C TRP A 19 2.70 8.36 5.24
N GLY A 20 1.93 9.12 4.45
CA GLY A 20 1.50 8.74 3.10
C GLY A 20 2.66 8.70 2.12
N ILE A 21 3.43 9.78 2.02
CA ILE A 21 4.53 9.85 1.03
C ILE A 21 5.63 8.83 1.31
N ASN A 22 5.99 8.58 2.57
CA ASN A 22 6.99 7.59 2.90
C ASN A 22 6.50 6.16 2.68
N HIS A 23 5.20 5.90 2.84
CA HIS A 23 4.56 4.66 2.42
C HIS A 23 4.71 4.44 0.91
N THR A 24 4.33 5.42 0.11
CA THR A 24 4.47 5.37 -1.35
C THR A 24 5.92 5.13 -1.79
N ARG A 25 6.90 5.81 -1.17
CA ARG A 25 8.33 5.62 -1.46
C ARG A 25 8.78 4.18 -1.16
N ARG A 26 8.32 3.58 -0.07
CA ARG A 26 8.63 2.17 0.26
C ARG A 26 7.96 1.20 -0.69
N ILE A 27 6.70 1.44 -1.08
CA ILE A 27 6.00 0.65 -2.11
C ILE A 27 6.79 0.65 -3.42
N LEU A 28 7.19 1.81 -3.92
CA LEU A 28 7.97 1.91 -5.15
C LEU A 28 9.30 1.16 -5.07
N HIS A 29 9.98 1.22 -3.92
CA HIS A 29 11.18 0.43 -3.70
C HIS A 29 10.89 -1.07 -3.69
N LEU A 30 9.84 -1.51 -3.01
CA LEU A 30 9.41 -2.90 -2.98
C LEU A 30 9.07 -3.42 -4.37
N ILE A 31 8.37 -2.63 -5.20
CA ILE A 31 8.07 -2.97 -6.58
C ILE A 31 9.35 -3.28 -7.36
N THR A 32 10.42 -2.50 -7.18
CA THR A 32 11.69 -2.79 -7.87
C THR A 32 12.31 -4.13 -7.46
N LEU A 33 12.10 -4.55 -6.20
CA LEU A 33 12.60 -5.82 -5.70
C LEU A 33 11.79 -7.02 -6.22
N ILE A 34 10.43 -6.90 -6.20
CA ILE A 34 9.54 -8.01 -6.55
C ILE A 34 9.25 -8.12 -8.05
N ALA A 35 9.58 -7.11 -8.83
CA ALA A 35 9.40 -7.18 -10.29
C ALA A 35 10.27 -8.27 -10.95
N GLY A 36 11.42 -8.63 -10.35
CA GLY A 36 12.22 -9.76 -10.80
C GLY A 36 12.64 -9.68 -12.28
N GLY A 37 12.85 -8.47 -12.82
CA GLY A 37 13.18 -8.24 -14.23
C GLY A 37 11.99 -8.33 -15.19
N LYS A 38 10.76 -8.53 -14.71
CA LYS A 38 9.54 -8.52 -15.53
C LYS A 38 9.33 -7.13 -16.15
N GLN A 39 8.84 -7.09 -17.39
CA GLN A 39 8.49 -5.84 -18.06
C GLN A 39 7.08 -5.42 -17.64
N TYR A 40 6.92 -4.17 -17.23
CA TYR A 40 5.65 -3.55 -16.83
C TYR A 40 5.64 -2.06 -17.19
N ASP A 41 4.48 -1.45 -17.19
CA ASP A 41 4.35 0.00 -17.40
C ASP A 41 4.77 0.75 -16.12
N ILE A 42 6.04 1.18 -16.10
CA ILE A 42 6.66 1.89 -14.97
C ILE A 42 5.92 3.18 -14.64
N GLU A 43 5.42 3.89 -15.67
CA GLU A 43 4.72 5.16 -15.46
C GLU A 43 3.34 4.95 -14.86
N ALA A 44 2.59 3.97 -15.37
CA ALA A 44 1.29 3.60 -14.81
C ALA A 44 1.41 3.13 -13.36
N VAL A 45 2.40 2.29 -13.06
CA VAL A 45 2.65 1.82 -11.68
C VAL A 45 3.08 2.95 -10.77
N TRP A 46 3.93 3.87 -11.24
CA TRP A 46 4.33 5.05 -10.46
C TRP A 46 3.13 5.93 -10.11
N LEU A 47 2.27 6.19 -11.09
CA LEU A 47 1.04 6.96 -10.87
C LEU A 47 0.10 6.23 -9.91
N ALA A 48 -0.16 4.95 -10.14
CA ALA A 48 -1.01 4.15 -9.28
C ALA A 48 -0.51 4.14 -7.83
N ALA A 49 0.81 3.96 -7.61
CA ALA A 49 1.41 3.97 -6.27
C ALA A 49 1.25 5.32 -5.54
N HIS A 50 1.27 6.46 -6.24
CA HIS A 50 1.04 7.75 -5.61
C HIS A 50 -0.45 8.05 -5.36
N LEU A 51 -1.35 7.51 -6.19
CA LEU A 51 -2.78 7.84 -6.17
C LEU A 51 -3.61 6.84 -5.36
N HIS A 52 -3.08 5.64 -5.03
CA HIS A 52 -3.89 4.54 -4.48
C HIS A 52 -4.56 4.85 -3.15
N ASP A 53 -3.96 5.69 -2.32
CA ASP A 53 -4.44 6.04 -0.98
C ASP A 53 -5.10 7.42 -0.90
N TRP A 54 -5.22 8.18 -2.01
CA TRP A 54 -5.81 9.53 -1.99
C TRP A 54 -7.21 9.55 -1.37
N GLY A 55 -8.02 8.53 -1.61
CA GLY A 55 -9.36 8.40 -1.02
C GLY A 55 -9.37 8.22 0.50
N GLY A 56 -8.24 7.88 1.10
CA GLY A 56 -8.03 7.83 2.54
C GLY A 56 -7.53 9.14 3.15
N TYR A 57 -7.03 10.07 2.33
CA TYR A 57 -6.54 11.37 2.84
C TYR A 57 -7.70 12.31 3.18
N PRO A 58 -7.58 13.10 4.27
CA PRO A 58 -8.67 13.96 4.74
C PRO A 58 -9.33 14.85 3.68
N LYS A 59 -8.56 15.31 2.70
CA LYS A 59 -9.06 16.13 1.59
C LYS A 59 -10.09 15.42 0.73
N TRP A 60 -9.92 14.13 0.48
CA TRP A 60 -10.72 13.38 -0.49
C TRP A 60 -11.56 12.27 0.14
N ALA A 61 -11.27 11.91 1.39
CA ALA A 61 -12.01 10.87 2.09
C ALA A 61 -13.51 11.18 2.13
N LYS A 62 -14.32 10.12 1.97
CA LYS A 62 -15.77 10.22 1.99
C LYS A 62 -16.33 9.19 2.99
N PRO A 63 -17.07 9.62 4.03
CA PRO A 63 -17.63 8.71 5.01
C PRO A 63 -18.45 7.59 4.36
N GLY A 64 -18.19 6.34 4.79
CA GLY A 64 -18.92 5.17 4.29
C GLY A 64 -18.51 4.69 2.90
N VAL A 65 -17.54 5.32 2.26
CA VAL A 65 -16.97 4.86 0.98
C VAL A 65 -15.61 4.23 1.25
N ASP A 66 -15.38 3.04 0.69
CA ASP A 66 -14.07 2.38 0.73
C ASP A 66 -12.99 3.28 0.09
N HIS A 67 -11.80 3.34 0.73
CA HIS A 67 -10.76 4.27 0.28
C HIS A 67 -10.21 3.93 -1.11
N ALA A 68 -10.13 2.64 -1.49
CA ALA A 68 -9.66 2.25 -2.82
C ALA A 68 -10.65 2.69 -3.90
N VAL A 69 -11.96 2.53 -3.64
CA VAL A 69 -13.02 3.03 -4.52
C VAL A 69 -12.94 4.54 -4.63
N ARG A 70 -12.80 5.22 -3.50
CA ARG A 70 -12.70 6.69 -3.48
C ARG A 70 -11.42 7.21 -4.15
N SER A 71 -10.28 6.54 -3.94
CA SER A 71 -9.02 6.86 -4.64
C SER A 71 -9.19 6.76 -6.15
N ALA A 72 -9.83 5.69 -6.63
CA ALA A 72 -10.08 5.51 -8.06
C ALA A 72 -10.96 6.63 -8.64
N GLU A 73 -12.03 7.05 -7.94
CA GLU A 73 -12.88 8.18 -8.36
C GLU A 73 -12.07 9.48 -8.49
N VAL A 74 -11.25 9.79 -7.49
CA VAL A 74 -10.42 11.01 -7.47
C VAL A 74 -9.35 10.96 -8.54
N ALA A 75 -8.67 9.81 -8.68
CA ALA A 75 -7.62 9.61 -9.68
C ALA A 75 -8.16 9.71 -11.11
N GLU A 76 -9.35 9.15 -11.40
CA GLU A 76 -9.98 9.24 -12.71
C GLU A 76 -10.21 10.70 -13.13
N GLY A 77 -10.77 11.51 -12.25
CA GLY A 77 -10.97 12.95 -12.49
C GLY A 77 -9.65 13.67 -12.71
N PHE A 78 -8.70 13.49 -11.80
CA PHE A 78 -7.38 14.13 -11.85
C PHE A 78 -6.62 13.83 -13.15
N LEU A 79 -6.59 12.55 -13.56
CA LEU A 79 -5.89 12.10 -14.76
C LEU A 79 -6.60 12.54 -16.06
N SER A 80 -7.94 12.49 -16.07
CA SER A 80 -8.76 12.90 -17.23
C SER A 80 -8.61 14.40 -17.53
N GLU A 81 -8.63 15.24 -16.49
CA GLU A 81 -8.42 16.71 -16.63
C GLU A 81 -7.05 17.06 -17.21
N ARG A 82 -6.04 16.17 -17.06
CA ARG A 82 -4.68 16.33 -17.59
C ARG A 82 -4.46 15.60 -18.92
N GLY A 83 -5.54 15.14 -19.56
CA GLY A 83 -5.48 14.53 -20.90
C GLY A 83 -4.75 13.18 -20.93
N CYS A 84 -4.74 12.45 -19.80
CA CYS A 84 -4.18 11.11 -19.77
C CYS A 84 -4.97 10.18 -20.71
N PRO A 85 -4.32 9.33 -21.51
CA PRO A 85 -5.01 8.39 -22.40
C PRO A 85 -5.91 7.43 -21.61
N LYS A 86 -7.10 7.16 -22.14
CA LYS A 86 -8.09 6.30 -21.49
C LYS A 86 -7.54 4.92 -21.10
N ALA A 87 -6.77 4.29 -21.99
CA ALA A 87 -6.16 2.99 -21.69
C ALA A 87 -5.19 3.02 -20.49
N THR A 88 -4.41 4.10 -20.36
CA THR A 88 -3.53 4.31 -19.21
C THR A 88 -4.31 4.56 -17.93
N ILE A 89 -5.39 5.38 -18.02
CA ILE A 89 -6.29 5.59 -16.88
C ILE A 89 -6.88 4.26 -16.43
N ASP A 90 -7.40 3.45 -17.34
CA ASP A 90 -8.02 2.17 -17.01
C ASP A 90 -7.06 1.22 -16.28
N LEU A 91 -5.80 1.14 -16.71
CA LEU A 91 -4.75 0.37 -16.05
C LEU A 91 -4.46 0.89 -14.63
N ILE A 92 -4.31 2.21 -14.48
CA ILE A 92 -4.08 2.84 -13.17
C ILE A 92 -5.25 2.57 -12.23
N LEU A 93 -6.49 2.69 -12.72
CA LEU A 93 -7.69 2.46 -11.92
C LEU A 93 -7.86 0.98 -11.54
N GLU A 94 -7.45 0.04 -12.40
CA GLU A 94 -7.38 -1.38 -12.04
C GLU A 94 -6.42 -1.58 -10.86
N CYS A 95 -5.21 -1.03 -10.95
CA CYS A 95 -4.22 -1.10 -9.88
C CYS A 95 -4.80 -0.56 -8.56
N ILE A 96 -5.41 0.64 -8.59
CA ILE A 96 -5.95 1.30 -7.41
C ILE A 96 -7.12 0.50 -6.81
N ARG A 97 -8.10 0.07 -7.62
CA ARG A 97 -9.29 -0.63 -7.13
C ARG A 97 -8.99 -1.99 -6.53
N SER A 98 -7.92 -2.64 -6.99
CA SER A 98 -7.60 -4.02 -6.64
C SER A 98 -6.40 -4.19 -5.71
N HIS A 99 -5.83 -3.09 -5.17
CA HIS A 99 -4.58 -3.17 -4.39
C HIS A 99 -4.69 -3.96 -3.07
N HIS A 100 -5.91 -4.26 -2.61
CA HIS A 100 -6.15 -5.11 -1.43
C HIS A 100 -6.62 -6.53 -1.76
N THR A 101 -6.58 -6.95 -3.01
CA THR A 101 -7.04 -8.28 -3.42
C THR A 101 -5.88 -9.19 -3.81
N GLY A 102 -6.05 -10.50 -3.63
CA GLY A 102 -5.08 -11.53 -4.03
C GLY A 102 -5.47 -12.24 -5.33
N ASP A 103 -6.20 -11.59 -6.25
CA ASP A 103 -6.59 -12.19 -7.52
C ASP A 103 -5.41 -12.22 -8.50
N PRO A 104 -4.92 -13.39 -8.92
CA PRO A 104 -3.78 -13.51 -9.84
C PRO A 104 -4.17 -13.24 -11.32
N ALA A 105 -5.44 -13.05 -11.64
CA ALA A 105 -5.90 -12.82 -13.01
C ALA A 105 -5.81 -11.34 -13.45
N ARG A 106 -5.33 -10.45 -12.56
CA ARG A 106 -5.12 -9.02 -12.82
C ARG A 106 -3.88 -8.76 -13.69
N SER A 107 -3.75 -7.51 -14.17
CA SER A 107 -2.49 -7.05 -14.80
C SER A 107 -1.30 -7.22 -13.87
N LEU A 108 -0.10 -7.34 -14.44
CA LEU A 108 1.14 -7.41 -13.67
C LEU A 108 1.31 -6.15 -12.81
N GLU A 109 0.95 -4.99 -13.35
CA GLU A 109 0.97 -3.69 -12.67
C GLU A 109 0.11 -3.68 -11.41
N ALA A 110 -1.11 -4.22 -11.50
CA ALA A 110 -2.02 -4.33 -10.36
C ALA A 110 -1.51 -5.33 -9.30
N ILE A 111 -0.91 -6.42 -9.74
CA ILE A 111 -0.28 -7.39 -8.83
C ILE A 111 0.94 -6.75 -8.13
N LEU A 112 1.81 -6.06 -8.86
CA LEU A 112 2.99 -5.40 -8.31
C LEU A 112 2.61 -4.39 -7.23
N LEU A 113 1.61 -3.55 -7.48
CA LEU A 113 1.14 -2.57 -6.50
C LEU A 113 0.56 -3.27 -5.26
N SER A 114 -0.33 -4.25 -5.46
CA SER A 114 -0.99 -4.99 -4.37
C SER A 114 -0.01 -5.75 -3.49
N ASP A 115 0.93 -6.47 -4.11
CA ASP A 115 1.94 -7.23 -3.37
C ASP A 115 2.88 -6.31 -2.60
N ALA A 116 3.32 -5.19 -3.21
CA ALA A 116 4.19 -4.22 -2.56
C ALA A 116 3.49 -3.49 -1.41
N ASP A 117 2.22 -3.11 -1.56
CA ASP A 117 1.42 -2.53 -0.49
C ASP A 117 1.27 -3.51 0.69
N GLY A 118 0.91 -4.76 0.40
CA GLY A 118 0.85 -5.81 1.41
C GLY A 118 2.19 -5.99 2.14
N LEU A 119 3.29 -6.07 1.41
CA LEU A 119 4.63 -6.19 1.99
C LEU A 119 5.02 -5.03 2.90
N ASP A 120 4.58 -3.79 2.62
CA ASP A 120 4.87 -2.63 3.47
C ASP A 120 4.15 -2.69 4.83
N PHE A 121 3.11 -3.51 4.94
CA PHE A 121 2.44 -3.82 6.21
C PHE A 121 3.03 -5.02 6.94
N LEU A 122 4.03 -5.70 6.39
CA LEU A 122 4.78 -6.76 7.07
C LEU A 122 6.11 -6.23 7.63
N GLY A 123 6.71 -7.01 8.53
CA GLY A 123 7.97 -6.66 9.18
C GLY A 123 7.82 -5.62 10.28
N THR A 124 8.95 -5.15 10.77
CA THR A 124 9.04 -4.16 11.86
C THR A 124 8.28 -2.88 11.57
N VAL A 125 8.39 -2.34 10.33
CA VAL A 125 7.71 -1.10 9.93
C VAL A 125 6.18 -1.28 9.98
N GLY A 126 5.67 -2.40 9.47
CA GLY A 126 4.24 -2.71 9.49
C GLY A 126 3.67 -2.76 10.92
N VAL A 127 4.36 -3.45 11.83
CA VAL A 127 3.96 -3.52 13.25
C VAL A 127 3.93 -2.13 13.87
N LEU A 128 5.00 -1.34 13.74
CA LEU A 128 5.07 0.02 14.31
C LEU A 128 4.00 0.94 13.72
N ARG A 129 3.67 0.80 12.45
CA ARG A 129 2.57 1.55 11.82
C ARG A 129 1.21 1.20 12.45
N ASP A 130 0.94 -0.06 12.75
CA ASP A 130 -0.32 -0.45 13.39
C ASP A 130 -0.42 0.08 14.82
N PHE A 131 0.66 0.07 15.59
CA PHE A 131 0.68 0.66 16.93
C PHE A 131 0.53 2.19 16.88
N SER A 132 1.09 2.87 15.89
CA SER A 132 0.99 4.34 15.79
C SER A 132 -0.39 4.86 15.40
N LYS A 133 -1.26 4.04 14.80
CA LYS A 133 -2.64 4.42 14.45
C LYS A 133 -3.53 4.66 15.66
N ALA A 134 -3.24 3.97 16.76
CA ALA A 134 -3.98 4.11 18.03
C ALA A 134 -2.98 4.09 19.19
N PRO A 135 -2.22 5.16 19.43
CA PRO A 135 -1.07 5.15 20.33
C PRO A 135 -1.42 4.92 21.81
N LEU A 136 -2.70 5.03 22.17
CA LEU A 136 -3.20 4.73 23.51
C LEU A 136 -3.89 3.35 23.60
N ASP A 137 -3.91 2.58 22.50
CA ASP A 137 -4.51 1.25 22.42
C ASP A 137 -3.48 0.22 21.94
N LEU A 138 -2.61 -0.19 22.84
CA LEU A 138 -1.58 -1.19 22.55
C LEU A 138 -2.19 -2.52 22.11
N ARG A 139 -3.33 -2.92 22.69
CA ARG A 139 -4.03 -4.16 22.33
C ARG A 139 -4.58 -4.09 20.91
N GLY A 140 -5.16 -2.97 20.53
CA GLY A 140 -5.65 -2.75 19.16
C GLY A 140 -4.52 -2.83 18.15
N GLY A 141 -3.38 -2.17 18.41
CA GLY A 141 -2.19 -2.22 17.55
C GLY A 141 -1.63 -3.64 17.41
N TYR A 142 -1.50 -4.36 18.54
CA TYR A 142 -1.07 -5.76 18.55
C TYR A 142 -2.00 -6.66 17.72
N ASN A 143 -3.32 -6.57 17.93
CA ASN A 143 -4.30 -7.38 17.20
C ASN A 143 -4.30 -7.06 15.70
N ALA A 144 -4.14 -5.79 15.33
CA ALA A 144 -4.02 -5.38 13.93
C ALA A 144 -2.79 -6.01 13.26
N ALA A 145 -1.63 -5.94 13.92
CA ALA A 145 -0.40 -6.55 13.42
C ALA A 145 -0.54 -8.08 13.25
N LYS A 146 -1.10 -8.78 14.25
CA LYS A 146 -1.36 -10.23 14.15
C LYS A 146 -2.31 -10.57 13.00
N LYS A 147 -3.38 -9.80 12.81
CA LYS A 147 -4.30 -10.01 11.70
C LYS A 147 -3.61 -9.85 10.34
N ARG A 148 -2.75 -8.84 10.18
CA ARG A 148 -1.98 -8.63 8.94
C ARG A 148 -1.03 -9.78 8.67
N ARG A 149 -0.31 -10.25 9.70
CA ARG A 149 0.56 -11.42 9.64
C ARG A 149 -0.14 -12.66 9.09
N GLU A 150 -1.42 -12.86 9.44
CA GLU A 150 -2.21 -14.02 9.00
C GLU A 150 -2.81 -13.86 7.61
N VAL A 151 -3.22 -12.65 7.25
CA VAL A 151 -4.01 -12.38 6.05
C VAL A 151 -3.12 -12.06 4.85
N ILE A 152 -2.15 -11.16 5.00
CA ILE A 152 -1.37 -10.62 3.87
C ILE A 152 -0.64 -11.73 3.09
N PRO A 153 0.03 -12.71 3.71
CA PRO A 153 0.74 -13.75 2.95
C PRO A 153 -0.15 -14.56 2.01
N LYS A 154 -1.44 -14.66 2.32
CA LYS A 154 -2.43 -15.37 1.50
C LYS A 154 -2.88 -14.57 0.28
N LEU A 155 -2.64 -13.27 0.27
CA LEU A 155 -3.01 -12.36 -0.81
C LEU A 155 -1.86 -12.13 -1.80
N LEU A 156 -0.62 -12.45 -1.43
CA LEU A 156 0.54 -12.27 -2.29
C LEU A 156 0.50 -13.20 -3.49
N CYS A 157 0.66 -12.64 -4.68
CA CYS A 157 0.59 -13.37 -5.94
C CYS A 157 1.97 -13.83 -6.44
N LEU A 158 2.99 -12.94 -6.39
CA LEU A 158 4.31 -13.22 -6.93
C LEU A 158 5.15 -14.09 -5.96
N GLU A 159 5.94 -15.01 -6.51
CA GLU A 159 6.87 -15.80 -5.70
C GLU A 159 7.93 -14.91 -5.05
N GLU A 160 8.45 -13.90 -5.78
CA GLU A 160 9.38 -12.93 -5.24
C GLU A 160 8.80 -12.17 -4.03
N SER A 161 7.50 -11.91 -4.05
CA SER A 161 6.80 -11.29 -2.91
C SER A 161 6.68 -12.23 -1.72
N LYS A 162 6.39 -13.51 -1.96
CA LYS A 162 6.30 -14.54 -0.91
C LYS A 162 7.65 -14.79 -0.24
N ASP A 163 8.72 -14.82 -1.04
CA ASP A 163 10.08 -14.97 -0.52
C ASP A 163 10.47 -13.78 0.38
N LEU A 164 10.18 -12.55 -0.06
CA LEU A 164 10.44 -11.35 0.74
C LEU A 164 9.55 -11.31 1.99
N ALA A 165 8.31 -11.76 1.90
CA ALA A 165 7.40 -11.84 3.04
C ALA A 165 7.91 -12.78 4.13
N ALA A 166 8.56 -13.90 3.78
CA ALA A 166 9.06 -14.86 4.76
C ALA A 166 10.03 -14.19 5.77
N ALA A 167 10.97 -13.40 5.31
CA ALA A 167 11.90 -12.66 6.19
C ALA A 167 11.14 -11.64 7.05
N ARG A 168 10.20 -10.89 6.47
CA ARG A 168 9.39 -9.89 7.19
C ARG A 168 8.47 -10.50 8.25
N LEU A 169 7.95 -11.70 8.01
CA LEU A 169 7.16 -12.43 8.98
C LEU A 169 8.01 -12.87 10.20
N MET A 170 9.26 -13.27 9.98
CA MET A 170 10.19 -13.57 11.08
C MET A 170 10.45 -12.31 11.94
N GLU A 171 10.71 -11.16 11.32
CA GLU A 171 10.86 -9.88 12.04
C GLU A 171 9.62 -9.53 12.88
N MET A 172 8.41 -9.74 12.31
CA MET A 172 7.16 -9.53 13.04
C MET A 172 7.03 -10.45 14.25
N ASP A 173 7.32 -11.74 14.07
CA ASP A 173 7.21 -12.73 15.14
C ASP A 173 8.18 -12.42 16.29
N GLU A 174 9.41 -12.02 15.98
CA GLU A 174 10.39 -11.59 16.98
C GLU A 174 9.92 -10.37 17.76
N LEU A 175 9.44 -9.33 17.05
CA LEU A 175 8.98 -8.10 17.66
C LEU A 175 7.72 -8.31 18.52
N LEU A 176 6.73 -9.04 18.01
CA LEU A 176 5.50 -9.32 18.74
C LEU A 176 5.77 -10.21 19.97
N THR A 177 6.65 -11.20 19.86
CA THR A 177 7.08 -12.02 21.00
C THR A 177 7.79 -11.17 22.06
N ALA A 178 8.67 -10.26 21.65
CA ALA A 178 9.34 -9.34 22.58
C ALA A 178 8.34 -8.42 23.28
N PHE A 179 7.34 -7.91 22.55
CA PHE A 179 6.25 -7.10 23.11
C PHE A 179 5.43 -7.89 24.14
N GLU A 180 4.97 -9.11 23.80
CA GLU A 180 4.20 -9.99 24.72
C GLU A 180 4.98 -10.24 26.01
N ARG A 181 6.26 -10.59 25.90
CA ARG A 181 7.14 -10.82 27.06
C ARG A 181 7.30 -9.57 27.91
N GLY A 182 7.51 -8.39 27.27
CA GLY A 182 7.76 -7.14 28.00
C GLY A 182 6.52 -6.58 28.68
N THR A 183 5.33 -6.89 28.19
CA THR A 183 4.06 -6.42 28.78
C THR A 183 3.53 -7.31 29.90
N PHE A 184 4.10 -8.50 30.11
CA PHE A 184 3.61 -9.47 31.10
C PHE A 184 2.12 -9.82 30.96
N GLY A 185 1.55 -9.65 29.75
CA GLY A 185 0.11 -9.80 29.48
C GLY A 185 -0.75 -8.57 29.81
N TYR A 186 -0.17 -7.48 30.27
CA TYR A 186 -0.88 -6.23 30.59
C TYR A 186 -0.75 -5.23 29.41
N PHE A 187 -1.69 -5.32 28.46
CA PHE A 187 -1.77 -4.37 27.34
C PHE A 187 -3.17 -4.35 26.70
#